data_8c9ed1757049fc6931db42d8ce861c02
#
_entry.id   8c9ed1757049fc6931db42d8ce861c02
#
_cell.length_a   1.000
_cell.length_b   1.000
_cell.length_c   1.000
_cell.angle_alpha   90.00
_cell.angle_beta   90.00
_cell.angle_gamma   90.00
#
_symmetry.space_group_name_H-M   'P 1'
#
loop_
_entity.id
_entity.type
_entity.pdbx_description
1 polymer ?
#
loop_
_entity_poly.entity_id
_entity_poly.type
_entity_poly.pdbx_seq_one_letter_code
_entity_poly.pdbx_strand_id
1 'polypeptide(L)'
;MTLEEARRQIPPGRYRHFKGNEYEVLDIAQHSETEEPMVVYRALYGAHGLWVRPAEMWLETVERDGTVFRRFTRVRPSGRYVAFDVETPNSRNDRMSAIGVTVIENGEIAEEFYTLVNPETHFDSFNIQLTGITPAAVETEPTFPEVWEKLAPMFSNAVLVAHNATFDLGVLAKCLRAYDIPWQTRVKYACTVRMSRQIHPEMENHRLNTMCECLGIELDHHHAGSDSHACGEILRRYLDEGIEIDRFIRTYDLQTGRTLR
;
A
#
# COMPACT_ATOMS: atom_id res chain seq x y z
N MET A 1 -15.05 18.19 -21.19
CA MET A 1 -14.01 17.66 -20.25
C MET A 1 -12.64 17.90 -20.85
N THR A 2 -11.66 18.38 -20.07
CA THR A 2 -10.27 18.56 -20.53
C THR A 2 -9.52 17.21 -20.54
N LEU A 3 -8.37 17.14 -21.25
CA LEU A 3 -7.51 15.95 -21.27
C LEU A 3 -7.01 15.57 -19.87
N GLU A 4 -6.64 16.58 -19.04
CA GLU A 4 -6.18 16.35 -17.66
C GLU A 4 -7.32 15.84 -16.75
N GLU A 5 -8.53 16.39 -16.90
CA GLU A 5 -9.70 15.89 -16.17
C GLU A 5 -10.02 14.44 -16.56
N ALA A 6 -9.93 14.10 -17.86
CA ALA A 6 -10.15 12.75 -18.33
C ALA A 6 -9.10 11.76 -17.74
N ARG A 7 -7.82 12.12 -17.74
CA ARG A 7 -6.74 11.31 -17.16
C ARG A 7 -6.94 11.09 -15.66
N ARG A 8 -7.39 12.11 -14.94
CA ARG A 8 -7.67 11.99 -13.51
C ARG A 8 -8.89 11.11 -13.21
N GLN A 9 -9.95 11.18 -14.03
CA GLN A 9 -11.18 10.43 -13.80
C GLN A 9 -11.14 9.00 -14.35
N ILE A 10 -10.32 8.77 -15.38
CA ILE A 10 -10.19 7.47 -16.05
C ILE A 10 -8.70 7.08 -16.06
N PRO A 11 -8.10 6.80 -14.90
CA PRO A 11 -6.71 6.37 -14.84
C PRO A 11 -6.52 5.02 -15.55
N PRO A 12 -5.34 4.72 -16.10
CA PRO A 12 -5.01 3.41 -16.66
C PRO A 12 -5.36 2.27 -15.70
N GLY A 13 -5.67 1.09 -16.24
CA GLY A 13 -5.99 -0.08 -15.46
C GLY A 13 -7.20 -0.86 -15.98
N ARG A 14 -7.63 -1.86 -15.21
CA ARG A 14 -8.71 -2.79 -15.58
C ARG A 14 -10.09 -2.20 -15.26
N TYR A 15 -10.99 -2.31 -16.22
CA TYR A 15 -12.39 -1.86 -16.09
C TYR A 15 -13.34 -2.96 -16.53
N ARG A 16 -14.47 -3.04 -15.85
CA ARG A 16 -15.58 -3.92 -16.21
C ARG A 16 -16.73 -3.09 -16.78
N HIS A 17 -17.16 -3.42 -17.98
CA HIS A 17 -18.39 -2.88 -18.56
C HIS A 17 -19.61 -3.47 -17.82
N PHE A 18 -20.70 -2.72 -17.69
CA PHE A 18 -21.92 -3.16 -16.99
C PHE A 18 -22.50 -4.50 -17.53
N LYS A 19 -22.14 -4.91 -18.75
CA LYS A 19 -22.48 -6.21 -19.34
C LYS A 19 -21.56 -7.35 -18.94
N GLY A 20 -20.55 -7.11 -18.08
CA GLY A 20 -19.65 -8.11 -17.51
C GLY A 20 -18.29 -8.26 -18.20
N ASN A 21 -18.12 -7.78 -19.44
CA ASN A 21 -16.82 -7.86 -20.14
C ASN A 21 -15.79 -6.92 -19.52
N GLU A 22 -14.52 -7.34 -19.52
CA GLU A 22 -13.41 -6.57 -18.97
C GLU A 22 -12.50 -5.99 -20.04
N TYR A 23 -11.92 -4.85 -19.74
CA TYR A 23 -11.07 -4.06 -20.61
C TYR A 23 -9.92 -3.47 -19.83
N GLU A 24 -8.82 -3.22 -20.49
CA GLU A 24 -7.66 -2.50 -19.95
C GLU A 24 -7.59 -1.12 -20.59
N VAL A 25 -7.72 -0.07 -19.80
CA VAL A 25 -7.44 1.30 -20.23
C VAL A 25 -5.92 1.48 -20.26
N LEU A 26 -5.40 1.89 -21.40
CA LEU A 26 -3.96 2.08 -21.62
C LEU A 26 -3.55 3.54 -21.40
N ASP A 27 -4.33 4.49 -21.97
CA ASP A 27 -4.07 5.91 -21.86
C ASP A 27 -5.32 6.70 -22.33
N ILE A 28 -5.25 8.02 -22.15
CA ILE A 28 -6.18 8.99 -22.75
C ILE A 28 -5.44 9.76 -23.85
N ALA A 29 -5.90 9.58 -25.10
CA ALA A 29 -5.42 10.32 -26.26
C ALA A 29 -6.32 11.52 -26.56
N GLN A 30 -5.83 12.47 -27.34
CA GLN A 30 -6.62 13.55 -27.87
C GLN A 30 -7.00 13.26 -29.34
N HIS A 31 -8.26 13.45 -29.69
CA HIS A 31 -8.72 13.27 -31.08
C HIS A 31 -8.12 14.40 -31.96
N SER A 32 -7.49 14.04 -33.08
CA SER A 32 -6.70 14.96 -33.90
C SER A 32 -7.50 16.10 -34.52
N GLU A 33 -8.81 15.91 -34.74
CA GLU A 33 -9.69 16.89 -35.40
C GLU A 33 -10.53 17.67 -34.39
N THR A 34 -11.13 16.95 -33.41
CA THR A 34 -12.10 17.56 -32.47
C THR A 34 -11.47 17.95 -31.16
N GLU A 35 -10.22 17.55 -30.91
CA GLU A 35 -9.48 17.72 -29.63
C GLU A 35 -10.18 17.06 -28.42
N GLU A 36 -11.18 16.21 -28.68
CA GLU A 36 -11.92 15.50 -27.65
C GLU A 36 -11.03 14.43 -26.98
N PRO A 37 -11.05 14.31 -25.62
CA PRO A 37 -10.36 13.24 -24.93
C PRO A 37 -10.94 11.86 -25.25
N MET A 38 -10.08 10.94 -25.71
CA MET A 38 -10.43 9.59 -26.12
C MET A 38 -9.76 8.57 -25.21
N VAL A 39 -10.53 7.68 -24.60
CA VAL A 39 -9.99 6.51 -23.88
C VAL A 39 -9.45 5.53 -24.86
N VAL A 40 -8.16 5.21 -24.76
CA VAL A 40 -7.51 4.14 -25.53
C VAL A 40 -7.51 2.89 -24.66
N TYR A 41 -8.15 1.81 -25.13
CA TYR A 41 -8.33 0.62 -24.30
C TYR A 41 -8.29 -0.66 -25.12
N ARG A 42 -7.95 -1.76 -24.46
CA ARG A 42 -7.88 -3.11 -25.02
C ARG A 42 -8.98 -3.99 -24.42
N ALA A 43 -9.66 -4.78 -25.23
CA ALA A 43 -10.55 -5.82 -24.75
C ALA A 43 -9.73 -6.96 -24.10
N LEU A 44 -10.12 -7.42 -22.91
CA LEU A 44 -9.48 -8.56 -22.23
C LEU A 44 -10.18 -9.89 -22.55
N TYR A 45 -10.84 -9.95 -23.72
CA TYR A 45 -11.55 -11.12 -24.23
C TYR A 45 -11.47 -11.17 -25.75
N GLY A 46 -11.81 -12.33 -26.32
CA GLY A 46 -11.81 -12.54 -27.77
C GLY A 46 -10.42 -12.32 -28.40
N ALA A 47 -10.37 -11.49 -29.43
CA ALA A 47 -9.13 -11.18 -30.17
C ALA A 47 -8.24 -10.12 -29.48
N HIS A 48 -8.58 -9.66 -28.27
CA HIS A 48 -7.84 -8.63 -27.53
C HIS A 48 -7.63 -7.32 -28.33
N GLY A 49 -8.63 -6.94 -29.12
CA GLY A 49 -8.55 -5.77 -30.01
C GLY A 49 -8.38 -4.46 -29.24
N LEU A 50 -7.67 -3.52 -29.88
CA LEU A 50 -7.47 -2.17 -29.38
C LEU A 50 -8.60 -1.26 -29.89
N TRP A 51 -9.14 -0.44 -29.00
CA TRP A 51 -10.29 0.43 -29.28
C TRP A 51 -10.06 1.82 -28.71
N VAL A 52 -10.83 2.78 -29.23
CA VAL A 52 -10.95 4.13 -28.68
C VAL A 52 -12.41 4.47 -28.43
N ARG A 53 -12.65 5.30 -27.39
CA ARG A 53 -13.98 5.78 -27.03
C ARG A 53 -13.89 7.18 -26.44
N PRO A 54 -14.81 8.12 -26.75
CA PRO A 54 -14.89 9.41 -26.06
C PRO A 54 -14.94 9.24 -24.52
N ALA A 55 -14.12 10.02 -23.80
CA ALA A 55 -14.02 9.90 -22.35
C ALA A 55 -15.36 10.19 -21.63
N GLU A 56 -16.16 11.12 -22.15
CA GLU A 56 -17.51 11.38 -21.62
C GLU A 56 -18.43 10.17 -21.74
N MET A 57 -18.40 9.47 -22.89
CA MET A 57 -19.15 8.22 -23.08
C MET A 57 -18.65 7.08 -22.19
N TRP A 58 -17.37 7.09 -21.77
CA TRP A 58 -16.84 6.12 -20.84
C TRP A 58 -17.43 6.28 -19.44
N LEU A 59 -17.60 7.53 -19.01
CA LEU A 59 -18.10 7.90 -17.68
C LEU A 59 -19.61 7.89 -17.56
N GLU A 60 -20.34 7.76 -18.68
CA GLU A 60 -21.80 7.74 -18.69
C GLU A 60 -22.40 6.68 -17.76
N THR A 61 -23.57 7.01 -17.24
CA THR A 61 -24.48 6.02 -16.65
C THR A 61 -25.42 5.45 -17.70
N VAL A 62 -25.80 4.21 -17.53
CA VAL A 62 -26.76 3.49 -18.39
C VAL A 62 -27.89 2.98 -17.52
N GLU A 63 -29.13 3.28 -17.89
CA GLU A 63 -30.30 2.71 -17.24
C GLU A 63 -30.72 1.43 -17.98
N ARG A 64 -30.95 0.39 -17.22
CA ARG A 64 -31.47 -0.89 -17.71
C ARG A 64 -32.38 -1.53 -16.66
N ASP A 65 -33.56 -1.90 -17.06
CA ASP A 65 -34.54 -2.57 -16.19
C ASP A 65 -34.83 -1.79 -14.88
N GLY A 66 -34.87 -0.44 -14.97
CA GLY A 66 -35.07 0.46 -13.82
C GLY A 66 -33.86 0.61 -12.90
N THR A 67 -32.70 0.04 -13.26
CA THR A 67 -31.45 0.16 -12.49
C THR A 67 -30.43 0.98 -13.27
N VAL A 68 -29.80 1.95 -12.58
CA VAL A 68 -28.77 2.81 -13.15
C VAL A 68 -27.39 2.22 -12.86
N PHE A 69 -26.58 2.02 -13.90
CA PHE A 69 -25.23 1.50 -13.82
C PHE A 69 -24.24 2.54 -14.38
N ARG A 70 -23.04 2.61 -13.84
CA ARG A 70 -21.91 3.20 -14.58
C ARG A 70 -21.59 2.31 -15.77
N ARG A 71 -21.38 2.90 -16.95
CA ARG A 71 -21.06 2.15 -18.18
C ARG A 71 -19.83 1.30 -18.00
N PHE A 72 -18.78 1.85 -17.36
CA PHE A 72 -17.58 1.13 -16.94
C PHE A 72 -17.28 1.40 -15.47
N THR A 73 -16.93 0.36 -14.77
CA THR A 73 -16.49 0.42 -13.36
C THR A 73 -15.07 -0.09 -13.29
N ARG A 74 -14.18 0.62 -12.63
CA ARG A 74 -12.81 0.18 -12.42
C ARG A 74 -12.80 -1.12 -11.61
N VAL A 75 -12.11 -2.14 -12.13
CA VAL A 75 -11.89 -3.40 -11.41
C VAL A 75 -10.64 -3.20 -10.57
N ARG A 76 -10.83 -3.07 -9.29
CA ARG A 76 -9.73 -3.01 -8.35
C ARG A 76 -9.29 -4.42 -7.97
N PRO A 77 -7.99 -4.66 -7.75
CA PRO A 77 -7.53 -5.94 -7.24
C PRO A 77 -8.22 -6.25 -5.92
N SER A 78 -8.86 -7.41 -5.83
CA SER A 78 -9.37 -7.90 -4.56
C SER A 78 -8.18 -8.29 -3.67
N GLY A 79 -8.20 -7.87 -2.41
CA GLY A 79 -7.16 -8.22 -1.45
C GLY A 79 -7.17 -7.29 -0.25
N ARG A 80 -6.66 -7.82 0.86
CA ARG A 80 -6.41 -7.05 2.07
C ARG A 80 -4.91 -7.00 2.31
N TYR A 81 -4.39 -5.79 2.34
CA TYR A 81 -2.99 -5.50 2.63
C TYR A 81 -2.91 -4.59 3.85
N VAL A 82 -1.86 -4.76 4.63
CA VAL A 82 -1.59 -3.91 5.79
C VAL A 82 -0.18 -3.40 5.66
N ALA A 83 -0.05 -2.16 5.21
CA ALA A 83 1.21 -1.44 5.24
C ALA A 83 1.48 -1.00 6.67
N PHE A 84 2.70 -1.20 7.17
CA PHE A 84 3.07 -0.79 8.51
C PHE A 84 4.55 -0.41 8.57
N ASP A 85 4.86 0.44 9.52
CA ASP A 85 6.20 0.91 9.83
C ASP A 85 6.37 1.01 11.34
N VAL A 86 7.58 0.76 11.84
CA VAL A 86 7.87 0.79 13.28
C VAL A 86 9.11 1.62 13.57
N GLU A 87 9.01 2.44 14.62
CA GLU A 87 10.17 3.10 15.20
C GLU A 87 10.72 2.31 16.39
N THR A 88 12.02 2.33 16.55
CA THR A 88 12.69 1.58 17.61
C THR A 88 13.45 2.49 18.58
N PRO A 89 13.44 2.20 19.89
CA PRO A 89 14.11 3.04 20.89
C PRO A 89 15.63 2.89 20.87
N ASN A 90 16.15 1.78 20.36
CA ASN A 90 17.58 1.47 20.39
C ASN A 90 17.99 0.48 19.32
N SER A 91 19.29 0.26 19.18
CA SER A 91 19.94 -0.60 18.17
C SER A 91 19.67 -2.10 18.33
N ARG A 92 19.09 -2.56 19.42
CA ARG A 92 18.68 -3.97 19.59
C ARG A 92 17.52 -4.33 18.68
N ASN A 93 16.68 -3.33 18.36
CA ASN A 93 15.48 -3.51 17.54
C ASN A 93 14.59 -4.66 18.05
N ASP A 94 14.47 -4.80 19.37
CA ASP A 94 13.68 -5.83 20.04
C ASP A 94 12.44 -5.28 20.75
N ARG A 95 12.24 -3.99 20.65
CA ARG A 95 11.07 -3.22 21.09
C ARG A 95 10.73 -2.16 20.05
N MET A 96 9.49 -1.71 20.05
CA MET A 96 9.07 -0.56 19.24
C MET A 96 8.70 0.62 20.14
N SER A 97 8.96 1.83 19.69
CA SER A 97 8.59 3.09 20.34
C SER A 97 7.44 3.82 19.64
N ALA A 98 7.13 3.42 18.41
CA ALA A 98 5.94 3.82 17.67
C ALA A 98 5.58 2.76 16.62
N ILE A 99 4.35 2.78 16.20
CA ILE A 99 3.88 2.00 15.04
C ILE A 99 2.84 2.80 14.26
N GLY A 100 2.99 2.78 12.93
CA GLY A 100 2.02 3.25 11.96
C GLY A 100 1.47 2.08 11.15
N VAL A 101 0.19 2.13 10.84
CA VAL A 101 -0.52 1.09 10.08
C VAL A 101 -1.48 1.74 9.10
N THR A 102 -1.46 1.28 7.86
CA THR A 102 -2.37 1.69 6.79
C THR A 102 -2.99 0.44 6.16
N VAL A 103 -4.28 0.26 6.34
CA VAL A 103 -5.02 -0.88 5.81
C VAL A 103 -5.53 -0.54 4.41
N ILE A 104 -5.21 -1.39 3.45
CA ILE A 104 -5.67 -1.28 2.07
C ILE A 104 -6.62 -2.45 1.78
N GLU A 105 -7.85 -2.13 1.42
CA GLU A 105 -8.87 -3.10 1.01
C GLU A 105 -9.37 -2.78 -0.40
N ASN A 106 -9.32 -3.78 -1.27
CA ASN A 106 -9.78 -3.64 -2.66
C ASN A 106 -9.14 -2.45 -3.40
N GLY A 107 -7.87 -2.18 -3.11
CA GLY A 107 -7.09 -1.11 -3.74
C GLY A 107 -7.37 0.30 -3.18
N GLU A 108 -8.07 0.44 -2.06
CA GLU A 108 -8.29 1.73 -1.37
C GLU A 108 -7.77 1.68 0.06
N ILE A 109 -7.31 2.82 0.56
CA ILE A 109 -7.00 2.98 1.99
C ILE A 109 -8.33 2.97 2.74
N ALA A 110 -8.51 1.96 3.60
CA ALA A 110 -9.74 1.73 4.36
C ALA A 110 -9.62 2.25 5.80
N GLU A 111 -8.44 2.16 6.39
CA GLU A 111 -8.20 2.51 7.78
C GLU A 111 -6.74 2.90 7.98
N GLU A 112 -6.50 3.86 8.85
CA GLU A 112 -5.16 4.25 9.29
C GLU A 112 -5.10 4.30 10.82
N PHE A 113 -3.97 3.88 11.36
CA PHE A 113 -3.73 3.86 12.79
C PHE A 113 -2.27 4.27 13.08
N TYR A 114 -2.07 5.11 14.06
CA TYR A 114 -0.76 5.48 14.58
C TYR A 114 -0.80 5.59 16.08
N THR A 115 0.25 5.12 16.75
CA THR A 115 0.44 5.36 18.17
C THR A 115 1.92 5.32 18.54
N LEU A 116 2.28 6.10 19.56
CA LEU A 116 3.47 5.87 20.33
C LEU A 116 3.30 4.61 21.18
N VAL A 117 4.40 3.96 21.53
CA VAL A 117 4.43 2.74 22.33
C VAL A 117 5.47 2.90 23.42
N ASN A 118 5.13 2.63 24.66
CA ASN A 118 6.11 2.53 25.73
C ASN A 118 6.92 1.24 25.56
N PRO A 119 8.20 1.33 25.16
CA PRO A 119 9.01 0.15 24.88
C PRO A 119 9.55 -0.56 26.12
N GLU A 120 9.36 0.02 27.31
CA GLU A 120 9.86 -0.49 28.60
C GLU A 120 11.37 -0.81 28.57
N THR A 121 12.12 0.00 27.85
CA THR A 121 13.59 -0.17 27.70
C THR A 121 14.27 1.20 27.47
N HIS A 122 15.61 1.19 27.51
CA HIS A 122 16.39 2.41 27.28
C HIS A 122 16.31 2.86 25.82
N PHE A 123 16.58 4.16 25.62
CA PHE A 123 16.70 4.77 24.31
C PHE A 123 18.17 5.09 24.00
N ASP A 124 18.60 4.78 22.79
CA ASP A 124 19.88 5.28 22.26
C ASP A 124 19.72 6.71 21.74
N SER A 125 20.72 7.56 21.98
CA SER A 125 20.69 8.95 21.51
C SER A 125 20.52 9.07 20.00
N PHE A 126 21.05 8.12 19.24
CA PHE A 126 20.89 8.05 17.80
C PHE A 126 19.42 7.87 17.39
N ASN A 127 18.70 6.95 18.06
CA ASN A 127 17.29 6.68 17.77
C ASN A 127 16.42 7.89 18.15
N ILE A 128 16.70 8.55 19.29
CA ILE A 128 16.01 9.79 19.67
C ILE A 128 16.21 10.87 18.62
N GLN A 129 17.46 11.05 18.14
CA GLN A 129 17.75 12.05 17.11
C GLN A 129 17.07 11.74 15.78
N LEU A 130 16.96 10.46 15.42
CA LEU A 130 16.38 10.00 14.16
C LEU A 130 14.87 10.18 14.13
N THR A 131 14.18 9.78 15.20
CA THR A 131 12.70 9.67 15.26
C THR A 131 12.05 10.83 16.01
N GLY A 132 12.83 11.59 16.79
CA GLY A 132 12.29 12.59 17.71
C GLY A 132 11.60 12.00 18.96
N ILE A 133 11.46 10.67 19.05
CA ILE A 133 10.75 10.01 20.17
C ILE A 133 11.69 9.92 21.37
N THR A 134 11.28 10.54 22.49
CA THR A 134 12.05 10.54 23.73
C THR A 134 11.43 9.60 24.77
N PRO A 135 12.22 9.15 25.79
CA PRO A 135 11.66 8.39 26.90
C PRO A 135 10.45 9.07 27.58
N ALA A 136 10.53 10.38 27.75
CA ALA A 136 9.44 11.15 28.36
C ALA A 136 8.16 11.18 27.51
N ALA A 137 8.31 11.15 26.18
CA ALA A 137 7.16 11.15 25.27
C ALA A 137 6.36 9.83 25.31
N VAL A 138 6.98 8.73 25.73
CA VAL A 138 6.35 7.41 25.75
C VAL A 138 6.06 6.88 27.17
N GLU A 139 6.42 7.63 28.20
CA GLU A 139 6.33 7.17 29.59
C GLU A 139 4.91 6.74 30.01
N THR A 140 3.90 7.48 29.52
CA THR A 140 2.48 7.23 29.81
C THR A 140 1.72 6.57 28.64
N GLU A 141 2.43 6.24 27.57
CA GLU A 141 1.84 5.60 26.40
C GLU A 141 1.61 4.10 26.64
N PRO A 142 0.68 3.48 25.90
CA PRO A 142 0.43 2.05 26.04
C PRO A 142 1.66 1.22 25.73
N THR A 143 1.78 0.09 26.43
CA THR A 143 2.80 -0.94 26.13
C THR A 143 2.44 -1.75 24.89
N PHE A 144 3.40 -2.50 24.34
CA PHE A 144 3.13 -3.30 23.14
C PHE A 144 1.97 -4.30 23.31
N PRO A 145 1.77 -5.02 24.42
CA PRO A 145 0.60 -5.88 24.61
C PRO A 145 -0.73 -5.16 24.46
N GLU A 146 -0.85 -3.95 25.05
CA GLU A 146 -2.08 -3.14 24.97
C GLU A 146 -2.35 -2.64 23.54
N VAL A 147 -1.30 -2.24 22.82
CA VAL A 147 -1.40 -1.85 21.41
C VAL A 147 -1.73 -3.06 20.53
N TRP A 148 -1.16 -4.24 20.85
CA TRP A 148 -1.36 -5.45 20.08
C TRP A 148 -2.82 -5.93 20.06
N GLU A 149 -3.58 -5.69 21.11
CA GLU A 149 -5.02 -5.99 21.14
C GLU A 149 -5.78 -5.30 20.00
N LYS A 150 -5.35 -4.08 19.62
CA LYS A 150 -5.92 -3.34 18.50
C LYS A 150 -5.31 -3.76 17.15
N LEU A 151 -4.01 -4.07 17.12
CA LEU A 151 -3.29 -4.41 15.89
C LEU A 151 -3.61 -5.81 15.38
N ALA A 152 -3.75 -6.80 16.25
CA ALA A 152 -3.94 -8.18 15.86
C ALA A 152 -5.14 -8.40 14.90
N PRO A 153 -6.31 -7.79 15.11
CA PRO A 153 -7.41 -7.85 14.14
C PRO A 153 -7.05 -7.20 12.79
N MET A 154 -6.33 -6.06 12.81
CA MET A 154 -5.93 -5.36 11.58
C MET A 154 -4.99 -6.22 10.73
N PHE A 155 -4.03 -6.90 11.38
CA PHE A 155 -3.01 -7.74 10.74
C PHE A 155 -3.53 -9.11 10.30
N SER A 156 -4.70 -9.52 10.81
CA SER A 156 -5.27 -10.84 10.51
C SER A 156 -5.76 -10.92 9.06
N ASN A 157 -5.51 -12.08 8.42
CA ASN A 157 -5.95 -12.37 7.04
C ASN A 157 -5.49 -11.34 5.99
N ALA A 158 -4.34 -10.71 6.20
CA ALA A 158 -3.78 -9.72 5.31
C ALA A 158 -2.39 -10.14 4.80
N VAL A 159 -1.98 -9.53 3.69
CA VAL A 159 -0.57 -9.49 3.28
C VAL A 159 0.06 -8.28 3.96
N LEU A 160 1.07 -8.50 4.80
CA LEU A 160 1.79 -7.42 5.47
C LEU A 160 2.74 -6.74 4.48
N VAL A 161 2.79 -5.42 4.49
CA VAL A 161 3.61 -4.64 3.56
C VAL A 161 4.44 -3.66 4.38
N ALA A 162 5.73 -3.53 4.03
CA ALA A 162 6.57 -2.50 4.64
C ALA A 162 7.68 -2.08 3.67
N HIS A 163 8.29 -0.93 3.93
CA HIS A 163 9.43 -0.46 3.17
C HIS A 163 10.72 -0.97 3.81
N ASN A 164 11.36 -2.00 3.23
CA ASN A 164 12.37 -2.87 3.84
C ASN A 164 11.79 -3.86 4.87
N ALA A 165 10.68 -4.48 4.53
CA ALA A 165 9.78 -5.26 5.36
C ALA A 165 10.42 -6.28 6.32
N THR A 166 11.61 -6.78 6.05
CA THR A 166 12.28 -7.72 6.96
C THR A 166 12.74 -7.07 8.26
N PHE A 167 12.96 -5.76 8.26
CA PHE A 167 13.25 -5.00 9.47
C PHE A 167 12.02 -4.94 10.37
N ASP A 168 10.91 -4.41 9.87
CA ASP A 168 9.66 -4.22 10.63
C ASP A 168 9.07 -5.54 11.13
N LEU A 169 9.07 -6.55 10.26
CA LEU A 169 8.68 -7.92 10.63
C LEU A 169 9.60 -8.51 11.71
N GLY A 170 10.89 -8.19 11.67
CA GLY A 170 11.86 -8.60 12.66
C GLY A 170 11.59 -7.97 14.03
N VAL A 171 11.27 -6.68 14.07
CA VAL A 171 10.89 -5.96 15.31
C VAL A 171 9.58 -6.52 15.84
N LEU A 172 8.54 -6.66 15.00
CA LEU A 172 7.26 -7.26 15.39
C LEU A 172 7.44 -8.65 16.00
N ALA A 173 8.21 -9.52 15.34
CA ALA A 173 8.48 -10.87 15.81
C ALA A 173 9.19 -10.89 17.18
N LYS A 174 10.12 -9.96 17.41
CA LYS A 174 10.82 -9.84 18.69
C LYS A 174 9.90 -9.29 19.78
N CYS A 175 9.04 -8.31 19.48
CA CYS A 175 8.05 -7.82 20.43
C CYS A 175 7.08 -8.92 20.86
N LEU A 176 6.49 -9.66 19.91
CA LEU A 176 5.61 -10.79 20.21
C LEU A 176 6.27 -11.82 21.15
N ARG A 177 7.53 -12.17 20.89
CA ARG A 177 8.28 -13.12 21.75
C ARG A 177 8.61 -12.53 23.12
N ALA A 178 8.97 -11.25 23.20
CA ALA A 178 9.38 -10.62 24.43
C ALA A 178 8.25 -10.50 25.45
N TYR A 179 7.02 -10.46 24.97
CA TYR A 179 5.82 -10.40 25.79
C TYR A 179 5.01 -11.71 25.82
N ASP A 180 5.62 -12.81 25.30
CA ASP A 180 4.98 -14.13 25.23
C ASP A 180 3.58 -14.12 24.59
N ILE A 181 3.39 -13.25 23.59
CA ILE A 181 2.09 -13.11 22.90
C ILE A 181 2.00 -14.17 21.80
N PRO A 182 1.05 -15.13 21.91
CA PRO A 182 0.83 -16.12 20.88
C PRO A 182 0.15 -15.50 19.67
N TRP A 183 0.72 -15.70 18.49
CA TRP A 183 0.13 -15.32 17.21
C TRP A 183 0.52 -16.33 16.12
N GLN A 184 0.01 -16.15 14.92
CA GLN A 184 0.38 -17.00 13.78
C GLN A 184 1.91 -17.03 13.58
N THR A 185 2.46 -18.20 13.32
CA THR A 185 3.91 -18.37 13.17
C THR A 185 4.43 -17.88 11.83
N ARG A 186 3.59 -17.82 10.83
CA ARG A 186 3.94 -17.44 9.47
C ARG A 186 2.99 -16.38 8.94
N VAL A 187 3.54 -15.36 8.30
CA VAL A 187 2.80 -14.27 7.66
C VAL A 187 3.19 -14.15 6.20
N LYS A 188 2.21 -13.84 5.36
CA LYS A 188 2.48 -13.39 3.99
C LYS A 188 2.92 -11.94 4.03
N TYR A 189 3.92 -11.58 3.23
CA TYR A 189 4.37 -10.20 3.15
C TYR A 189 4.87 -9.82 1.77
N ALA A 190 4.83 -8.52 1.46
CA ALA A 190 5.48 -7.90 0.33
C ALA A 190 6.39 -6.75 0.83
N CYS A 191 7.44 -6.44 0.06
CA CYS A 191 8.39 -5.38 0.40
C CYS A 191 8.46 -4.37 -0.72
N THR A 192 8.07 -3.12 -0.46
CA THR A 192 8.02 -2.06 -1.48
C THR A 192 9.40 -1.72 -2.07
N VAL A 193 10.50 -1.85 -1.29
CA VAL A 193 11.87 -1.75 -1.83
C VAL A 193 12.14 -2.81 -2.90
N ARG A 194 11.70 -4.05 -2.68
CA ARG A 194 11.92 -5.13 -3.64
C ARG A 194 11.02 -5.00 -4.86
N MET A 195 9.82 -4.49 -4.66
CA MET A 195 8.89 -4.19 -5.75
C MET A 195 9.47 -3.06 -6.61
N SER A 196 9.86 -1.95 -6.02
CA SER A 196 10.39 -0.80 -6.75
C SER A 196 11.65 -1.12 -7.54
N ARG A 197 12.56 -1.94 -7.02
CA ARG A 197 13.76 -2.40 -7.77
C ARG A 197 13.45 -3.16 -9.04
N GLN A 198 12.30 -3.80 -9.14
CA GLN A 198 11.88 -4.55 -10.33
C GLN A 198 10.98 -3.72 -11.24
N ILE A 199 10.20 -2.82 -10.69
CA ILE A 199 9.23 -1.99 -11.42
C ILE A 199 9.92 -0.74 -11.98
N HIS A 200 10.82 -0.12 -11.20
CA HIS A 200 11.55 1.10 -11.52
C HIS A 200 13.07 0.88 -11.45
N PRO A 201 13.65 -0.01 -12.27
CA PRO A 201 15.08 -0.31 -12.21
C PRO A 201 15.98 0.88 -12.58
N GLU A 202 15.42 1.90 -13.20
CA GLU A 202 16.09 3.15 -13.61
C GLU A 202 16.33 4.14 -12.48
N MET A 203 15.69 3.95 -11.31
CA MET A 203 15.84 4.87 -10.18
C MET A 203 17.23 4.77 -9.56
N GLU A 204 17.78 5.91 -9.15
CA GLU A 204 19.09 6.00 -8.51
C GLU A 204 19.17 5.16 -7.23
N ASN A 205 18.12 5.22 -6.43
CA ASN A 205 17.95 4.38 -5.24
C ASN A 205 16.46 4.14 -4.97
N HIS A 206 16.17 3.23 -4.03
CA HIS A 206 14.81 2.82 -3.68
C HIS A 206 14.49 3.10 -2.21
N ARG A 207 14.99 4.21 -1.66
CA ARG A 207 14.63 4.67 -0.32
C ARG A 207 13.21 5.23 -0.34
N LEU A 208 12.55 5.22 0.80
CA LEU A 208 11.16 5.67 0.89
C LEU A 208 10.98 7.12 0.43
N ASN A 209 11.86 8.03 0.88
CA ASN A 209 11.84 9.43 0.47
C ASN A 209 12.01 9.59 -1.06
N THR A 210 12.97 8.89 -1.66
CA THR A 210 13.19 8.95 -3.12
C THR A 210 11.98 8.42 -3.89
N MET A 211 11.37 7.33 -3.41
CA MET A 211 10.14 6.79 -3.98
C MET A 211 8.99 7.80 -3.89
N CYS A 212 8.82 8.42 -2.73
CA CYS A 212 7.78 9.41 -2.49
C CYS A 212 7.94 10.64 -3.38
N GLU A 213 9.16 11.18 -3.50
CA GLU A 213 9.48 12.29 -4.41
C GLU A 213 9.12 11.95 -5.86
N CYS A 214 9.54 10.79 -6.36
CA CYS A 214 9.24 10.36 -7.73
C CYS A 214 7.76 10.14 -7.99
N LEU A 215 7.03 9.66 -6.99
CA LEU A 215 5.61 9.37 -7.10
C LEU A 215 4.72 10.54 -6.64
N GLY A 216 5.27 11.66 -6.15
CA GLY A 216 4.51 12.80 -5.62
C GLY A 216 3.64 12.40 -4.41
N ILE A 217 4.21 11.64 -3.47
CA ILE A 217 3.60 11.24 -2.20
C ILE A 217 4.20 12.13 -1.11
N GLU A 218 3.37 12.75 -0.29
CA GLU A 218 3.82 13.51 0.87
C GLU A 218 4.43 12.57 1.92
N LEU A 219 5.53 12.99 2.55
CA LEU A 219 6.26 12.18 3.52
C LEU A 219 6.84 13.05 4.63
N ASP A 220 6.49 12.73 5.87
CA ASP A 220 7.19 13.16 7.08
C ASP A 220 8.04 11.98 7.56
N HIS A 221 9.29 11.92 7.06
CA HIS A 221 10.15 10.74 7.18
C HIS A 221 10.59 10.50 8.63
N HIS A 222 10.62 9.25 9.06
CA HIS A 222 10.83 8.77 10.43
C HIS A 222 9.67 9.09 11.40
N HIS A 223 8.48 9.31 10.84
CA HIS A 223 7.22 9.26 11.55
C HIS A 223 6.44 8.02 11.09
N ALA A 224 6.34 7.01 11.94
CA ALA A 224 5.80 5.69 11.54
C ALA A 224 4.42 5.76 10.87
N GLY A 225 3.55 6.70 11.28
CA GLY A 225 2.26 6.92 10.62
C GLY A 225 2.40 7.41 9.18
N SER A 226 3.29 8.38 8.94
CA SER A 226 3.57 8.89 7.60
C SER A 226 4.27 7.84 6.73
N ASP A 227 5.23 7.12 7.29
CA ASP A 227 6.00 6.09 6.56
C ASP A 227 5.11 4.89 6.17
N SER A 228 4.18 4.46 7.06
CA SER A 228 3.19 3.43 6.74
C SER A 228 2.18 3.89 5.69
N HIS A 229 1.70 5.15 5.75
CA HIS A 229 0.84 5.76 4.74
C HIS A 229 1.53 5.77 3.37
N ALA A 230 2.75 6.30 3.31
CA ALA A 230 3.54 6.35 2.09
C ALA A 230 3.78 4.96 1.49
N CYS A 231 4.11 3.97 2.33
CA CYS A 231 4.24 2.58 1.92
C CYS A 231 2.92 2.03 1.33
N GLY A 232 1.79 2.35 1.96
CA GLY A 232 0.45 2.01 1.48
C GLY A 232 0.10 2.66 0.14
N GLU A 233 0.42 3.95 -0.02
CA GLU A 233 0.21 4.68 -1.27
C GLU A 233 1.07 4.15 -2.43
N ILE A 234 2.33 3.77 -2.17
CA ILE A 234 3.17 3.10 -3.17
C ILE A 234 2.50 1.80 -3.62
N LEU A 235 2.05 0.96 -2.69
CA LEU A 235 1.35 -0.29 -3.03
C LEU A 235 0.07 -0.01 -3.81
N ARG A 236 -0.74 0.96 -3.37
CA ARG A 236 -2.00 1.33 -4.03
C ARG A 236 -1.77 1.74 -5.48
N ARG A 237 -0.73 2.52 -5.76
CA ARG A 237 -0.36 2.90 -7.14
C ARG A 237 0.02 1.70 -7.98
N TYR A 238 0.82 0.78 -7.43
CA TYR A 238 1.16 -0.46 -8.14
C TYR A 238 -0.07 -1.32 -8.45
N LEU A 239 -1.02 -1.39 -7.51
CA LEU A 239 -2.31 -2.05 -7.74
C LEU A 239 -3.13 -1.33 -8.82
N ASP A 240 -3.10 0.01 -8.83
CA ASP A 240 -3.79 0.83 -9.81
C ASP A 240 -3.17 0.70 -11.21
N GLU A 241 -1.86 0.52 -11.31
CA GLU A 241 -1.13 0.25 -12.55
C GLU A 241 -1.30 -1.19 -13.05
N GLY A 242 -2.04 -2.02 -12.33
CA GLY A 242 -2.27 -3.41 -12.69
C GLY A 242 -1.09 -4.34 -12.42
N ILE A 243 -0.16 -3.91 -11.57
CA ILE A 243 0.97 -4.76 -11.15
C ILE A 243 0.44 -5.95 -10.36
N GLU A 244 0.79 -7.15 -10.77
CA GLU A 244 0.47 -8.39 -10.06
C GLU A 244 1.29 -8.51 -8.79
N ILE A 245 0.72 -8.11 -7.65
CA ILE A 245 1.41 -8.11 -6.35
C ILE A 245 1.78 -9.52 -5.90
N ASP A 246 1.00 -10.53 -6.28
CA ASP A 246 1.22 -11.93 -5.89
C ASP A 246 2.63 -12.44 -6.20
N ARG A 247 3.26 -11.99 -7.28
CA ARG A 247 4.64 -12.36 -7.65
C ARG A 247 5.70 -11.85 -6.65
N PHE A 248 5.35 -10.86 -5.84
CA PHE A 248 6.24 -10.28 -4.82
C PHE A 248 5.97 -10.82 -3.42
N ILE A 249 4.84 -11.52 -3.23
CA ILE A 249 4.46 -12.08 -1.92
C ILE A 249 5.43 -13.18 -1.54
N ARG A 250 5.87 -13.12 -0.29
CA ARG A 250 6.71 -14.11 0.38
C ARG A 250 6.14 -14.47 1.73
N THR A 251 6.69 -15.51 2.32
CA THR A 251 6.33 -15.94 3.67
C THR A 251 7.47 -15.61 4.62
N TYR A 252 7.15 -14.99 5.75
CA TYR A 252 8.07 -14.73 6.83
C TYR A 252 7.69 -15.59 8.03
N ASP A 253 8.69 -16.23 8.63
CA ASP A 253 8.52 -17.02 9.83
C ASP A 253 8.89 -16.16 11.05
N LEU A 254 7.87 -15.82 11.86
CA LEU A 254 8.01 -14.94 13.02
C LEU A 254 8.77 -15.59 14.19
N GLN A 255 8.84 -16.93 14.24
CA GLN A 255 9.59 -17.64 15.27
C GLN A 255 11.08 -17.61 14.96
N THR A 256 11.46 -17.90 13.74
CA THR A 256 12.86 -17.94 13.32
C THR A 256 13.41 -16.58 12.88
N GLY A 257 12.53 -15.60 12.62
CA GLY A 257 12.91 -14.28 12.12
C GLY A 257 13.46 -14.32 10.68
N ARG A 258 12.97 -15.24 9.83
CA ARG A 258 13.52 -15.46 8.48
C ARG A 258 12.42 -15.55 7.42
N THR A 259 12.77 -15.08 6.23
CA THR A 259 11.98 -15.36 5.03
C THR A 259 12.12 -16.83 4.65
N LEU A 260 11.00 -17.50 4.42
CA LEU A 260 10.97 -18.86 3.88
C LEU A 260 11.19 -18.82 2.36
N ARG A 261 11.90 -19.81 1.86
CA ARG A 261 12.18 -19.98 0.42
C ARG A 261 11.03 -20.68 -0.27
#